data_ce6d114e5bcb86b2ac91a23a135a2f65
#
_entry.id   ce6d114e5bcb86b2ac91a23a135a2f65
#
_cell.length_a   1.000
_cell.length_b   1.000
_cell.length_c   1.000
_cell.angle_alpha   90.00
_cell.angle_beta   90.00
_cell.angle_gamma   90.00
#
_symmetry.space_group_name_H-M   'P 1'
#
loop_
_entity.id
_entity.type
_entity.pdbx_description
1 polymer ?
#
loop_
_entity_poly.entity_id
_entity_poly.type
_entity_poly.pdbx_seq_one_letter_code
_entity_poly.pdbx_strand_id
1 'polypeptide(L)'
;YKQKGTGRARQGSIRAPQFAGGGTVHGPTPRDYSQRTPKKMKTAALRGALSDRARDGRVHVVTTFASEDIPSTKAAVAALAAVGVDGGCLAVVTRDEEASWLSLRNLPEVMVVAPDQLNTYDVLVNDRVVFTQAAFDVFVSGPASGKGAKAVASESEVGA
;
A
#
# COMPACT_ATOMS: atom_id res chain seq x y z
N TYR A 1 0.14 40.80 36.88
CA TYR A 1 0.45 41.99 37.67
C TYR A 1 1.95 42.21 37.79
N LYS A 2 2.38 43.34 38.34
CA LYS A 2 3.80 43.68 38.48
C LYS A 2 4.53 42.64 39.35
N GLN A 3 5.74 42.25 38.94
CA GLN A 3 6.57 41.25 39.61
C GLN A 3 7.04 41.68 41.03
N LYS A 4 7.24 43.00 41.22
CA LYS A 4 7.65 43.62 42.49
C LYS A 4 6.82 44.84 42.81
N GLY A 5 6.79 45.28 44.08
CA GLY A 5 6.11 46.50 44.52
C GLY A 5 4.61 46.37 44.78
N THR A 6 4.05 45.16 44.80
CA THR A 6 2.62 44.90 45.01
C THR A 6 2.30 44.34 46.41
N GLY A 7 3.30 43.99 47.22
CA GLY A 7 3.11 43.29 48.49
C GLY A 7 2.58 41.85 48.39
N ARG A 8 2.38 41.32 47.17
CA ARG A 8 1.87 40.00 46.92
C ARG A 8 2.99 39.04 46.53
N ALA A 9 2.73 37.72 46.61
CA ALA A 9 3.63 36.69 46.08
C ALA A 9 3.92 36.92 44.60
N ARG A 10 5.18 36.69 44.19
CA ARG A 10 5.62 36.93 42.82
C ARG A 10 5.01 35.89 41.88
N GLN A 11 4.39 36.34 40.80
CA GLN A 11 3.78 35.53 39.78
C GLN A 11 4.06 36.12 38.39
N GLY A 12 4.60 35.34 37.49
CA GLY A 12 4.92 35.80 36.13
C GLY A 12 3.70 35.88 35.20
N SER A 13 2.67 35.08 35.47
CA SER A 13 1.45 35.03 34.65
C SER A 13 0.24 34.73 35.51
N ILE A 14 -0.90 35.33 35.19
CA ILE A 14 -2.21 35.00 35.78
C ILE A 14 -2.79 33.69 35.25
N ARG A 15 -2.20 33.12 34.16
CA ARG A 15 -2.56 31.84 33.56
C ARG A 15 -1.64 30.71 33.99
N ALA A 16 -0.85 30.91 35.06
CA ALA A 16 -0.04 29.83 35.59
C ALA A 16 -0.93 28.70 36.14
N PRO A 17 -0.47 27.44 36.12
CA PRO A 17 -1.30 26.28 36.46
C PRO A 17 -1.93 26.26 37.84
N GLN A 18 -1.35 27.02 38.79
CA GLN A 18 -1.87 27.15 40.14
C GLN A 18 -3.08 28.11 40.28
N PHE A 19 -3.41 28.85 39.24
CA PHE A 19 -4.57 29.73 39.22
C PHE A 19 -5.82 29.06 38.66
N ALA A 20 -6.97 29.42 39.16
CA ALA A 20 -8.24 29.05 38.57
C ALA A 20 -8.31 29.56 37.12
N GLY A 21 -8.59 28.71 36.16
CA GLY A 21 -8.53 29.02 34.72
C GLY A 21 -7.11 29.14 34.17
N GLY A 22 -6.09 28.69 34.89
CA GLY A 22 -4.72 28.57 34.41
C GLY A 22 -4.52 27.41 33.45
N GLY A 23 -3.31 27.34 32.88
CA GLY A 23 -2.95 26.25 31.94
C GLY A 23 -2.84 24.88 32.62
N THR A 24 -3.01 23.80 31.85
CA THR A 24 -2.78 22.42 32.29
C THR A 24 -1.31 22.07 32.13
N VAL A 25 -0.61 21.70 33.22
CA VAL A 25 0.84 21.38 33.19
C VAL A 25 1.13 20.16 32.32
N HIS A 26 0.34 19.10 32.49
CA HIS A 26 0.46 17.86 31.77
C HIS A 26 -0.82 17.58 30.98
N GLY A 27 -1.15 18.51 30.07
CA GLY A 27 -2.28 18.33 29.15
C GLY A 27 -2.04 17.21 28.12
N PRO A 28 -3.10 16.77 27.45
CA PRO A 28 -2.96 15.80 26.37
C PRO A 28 -2.12 16.38 25.23
N THR A 29 -1.09 15.69 24.85
CA THR A 29 -0.25 16.04 23.70
C THR A 29 -0.55 15.13 22.53
N PRO A 30 -0.63 15.65 21.29
CA PRO A 30 -0.75 14.81 20.11
C PRO A 30 0.41 13.82 20.04
N ARG A 31 0.09 12.55 19.81
CA ARG A 31 1.10 11.49 19.68
C ARG A 31 0.68 10.51 18.60
N ASP A 32 1.64 9.84 18.03
CA ASP A 32 1.39 8.76 17.08
C ASP A 32 0.91 7.50 17.83
N TYR A 33 -0.23 6.97 17.38
CA TYR A 33 -0.84 5.72 17.89
C TYR A 33 -0.64 4.55 16.93
N SER A 34 0.11 4.71 15.84
CA SER A 34 0.36 3.65 14.88
C SER A 34 1.03 2.44 15.53
N GLN A 35 0.56 1.25 15.17
CA GLN A 35 1.07 -0.01 15.68
C GLN A 35 1.71 -0.80 14.54
N ARG A 36 2.95 -1.23 14.72
CA ARG A 36 3.65 -2.06 13.75
C ARG A 36 3.18 -3.50 13.82
N THR A 37 2.48 -3.97 12.77
CA THR A 37 2.07 -5.38 12.65
C THR A 37 3.26 -6.27 12.25
N PRO A 38 3.46 -7.43 12.88
CA PRO A 38 4.49 -8.40 12.51
C PRO A 38 4.38 -8.85 11.05
N LYS A 39 5.52 -8.98 10.36
CA LYS A 39 5.56 -9.38 8.94
C LYS A 39 4.84 -10.72 8.66
N LYS A 40 5.01 -11.72 9.55
CA LYS A 40 4.35 -13.02 9.41
C LYS A 40 2.81 -12.91 9.45
N MET A 41 2.25 -12.02 10.27
CA MET A 41 0.80 -11.78 10.32
C MET A 41 0.30 -11.16 9.02
N LYS A 42 1.01 -10.16 8.48
CA LYS A 42 0.66 -9.54 7.18
C LYS A 42 0.67 -10.56 6.05
N THR A 43 1.70 -11.42 5.99
CA THR A 43 1.79 -12.47 4.98
C THR A 43 0.68 -13.51 5.11
N ALA A 44 0.35 -13.93 6.33
CA ALA A 44 -0.75 -14.87 6.58
C ALA A 44 -2.11 -14.28 6.16
N ALA A 45 -2.35 -13.01 6.47
CA ALA A 45 -3.57 -12.31 6.08
C ALA A 45 -3.70 -12.21 4.54
N LEU A 46 -2.62 -11.85 3.84
CA LEU A 46 -2.61 -11.77 2.38
C LEU A 46 -2.89 -13.15 1.74
N ARG A 47 -2.22 -14.20 2.23
CA ARG A 47 -2.47 -15.56 1.74
C ARG A 47 -3.90 -16.03 2.01
N GLY A 48 -4.47 -15.68 3.16
CA GLY A 48 -5.86 -15.97 3.49
C GLY A 48 -6.83 -15.30 2.52
N ALA A 49 -6.66 -14.01 2.26
CA ALA A 49 -7.49 -13.24 1.33
C ALA A 49 -7.40 -13.79 -0.11
N LEU A 50 -6.20 -14.11 -0.60
CA LEU A 50 -6.02 -14.70 -1.93
C LEU A 50 -6.61 -16.11 -2.01
N SER A 51 -6.50 -16.92 -0.96
CA SER A 51 -7.09 -18.27 -0.92
C SER A 51 -8.61 -18.22 -0.97
N ASP A 52 -9.22 -17.24 -0.33
CA ASP A 52 -10.66 -17.01 -0.38
C ASP A 52 -11.11 -16.63 -1.81
N ARG A 53 -10.44 -15.64 -2.40
CA ARG A 53 -10.69 -15.26 -3.80
C ARG A 53 -10.47 -16.41 -4.79
N ALA A 54 -9.46 -17.26 -4.57
CA ALA A 54 -9.18 -18.40 -5.42
C ALA A 54 -10.28 -19.49 -5.31
N ARG A 55 -10.81 -19.74 -4.10
CA ARG A 55 -11.94 -20.68 -3.92
C ARG A 55 -13.19 -20.23 -4.66
N ASP A 56 -13.42 -18.92 -4.68
CA ASP A 56 -14.54 -18.31 -5.40
C ASP A 56 -14.30 -18.21 -6.93
N GLY A 57 -13.17 -18.68 -7.45
CA GLY A 57 -12.83 -18.57 -8.87
C GLY A 57 -12.57 -17.13 -9.34
N ARG A 58 -12.16 -16.24 -8.43
CA ARG A 58 -11.94 -14.81 -8.71
C ARG A 58 -10.46 -14.45 -8.90
N VAL A 59 -9.58 -15.45 -8.94
CA VAL A 59 -8.15 -15.28 -9.26
C VAL A 59 -7.89 -15.85 -10.63
N HIS A 60 -7.33 -15.04 -11.51
CA HIS A 60 -7.04 -15.41 -12.89
C HIS A 60 -5.56 -15.17 -13.20
N VAL A 61 -5.03 -15.96 -14.10
CA VAL A 61 -3.66 -15.77 -14.61
C VAL A 61 -3.74 -15.66 -16.14
N VAL A 62 -3.17 -14.60 -16.68
CA VAL A 62 -3.09 -14.33 -18.12
C VAL A 62 -1.63 -14.27 -18.55
N THR A 63 -1.36 -14.52 -19.81
CA THR A 63 0.01 -14.44 -20.32
C THR A 63 0.51 -13.00 -20.30
N THR A 64 -0.27 -12.09 -20.88
CA THR A 64 0.00 -10.64 -20.94
C THR A 64 -1.31 -9.88 -21.17
N PHE A 65 -1.33 -8.58 -20.86
CA PHE A 65 -2.47 -7.69 -21.13
C PHE A 65 -2.34 -6.95 -22.46
N ALA A 66 -1.13 -6.83 -23.00
CA ALA A 66 -0.86 -6.16 -24.26
C ALA A 66 0.31 -6.83 -24.99
N SER A 67 0.53 -6.49 -26.25
CA SER A 67 1.75 -6.84 -26.94
C SER A 67 2.97 -6.31 -26.23
N GLU A 68 4.07 -7.02 -26.23
CA GLU A 68 5.28 -6.67 -25.44
C GLU A 68 5.81 -5.26 -25.74
N ASP A 69 5.66 -4.79 -26.98
CA ASP A 69 6.28 -3.54 -27.44
C ASP A 69 5.29 -2.35 -27.57
N ILE A 70 3.99 -2.60 -27.63
CA ILE A 70 3.00 -1.55 -27.95
C ILE A 70 1.90 -1.51 -26.90
N PRO A 71 1.88 -0.45 -26.05
CA PRO A 71 0.79 -0.25 -25.11
C PRO A 71 -0.57 -0.07 -25.82
N SER A 72 -1.60 -0.80 -25.38
CA SER A 72 -2.94 -0.69 -25.94
C SER A 72 -4.02 -0.93 -24.88
N THR A 73 -4.70 0.13 -24.47
CA THR A 73 -5.83 0.04 -23.53
C THR A 73 -6.98 -0.81 -24.11
N LYS A 74 -7.20 -0.76 -25.42
CA LYS A 74 -8.23 -1.59 -26.09
C LYS A 74 -7.92 -3.07 -25.97
N ALA A 75 -6.65 -3.47 -26.14
CA ALA A 75 -6.23 -4.86 -25.99
C ALA A 75 -6.37 -5.31 -24.53
N ALA A 76 -5.99 -4.45 -23.58
CA ALA A 76 -6.12 -4.74 -22.15
C ALA A 76 -7.59 -4.93 -21.73
N VAL A 77 -8.51 -4.08 -22.20
CA VAL A 77 -9.95 -4.23 -21.95
C VAL A 77 -10.47 -5.54 -22.55
N ALA A 78 -10.07 -5.89 -23.77
CA ALA A 78 -10.46 -7.13 -24.40
C ALA A 78 -9.93 -8.37 -23.64
N ALA A 79 -8.70 -8.32 -23.13
CA ALA A 79 -8.13 -9.37 -22.30
C ALA A 79 -8.89 -9.54 -20.97
N LEU A 80 -9.24 -8.44 -20.29
CA LEU A 80 -10.04 -8.46 -19.07
C LEU A 80 -11.45 -9.03 -19.33
N ALA A 81 -12.11 -8.60 -20.39
CA ALA A 81 -13.43 -9.11 -20.79
C ALA A 81 -13.41 -10.61 -21.12
N ALA A 82 -12.35 -11.10 -21.76
CA ALA A 82 -12.17 -12.53 -22.07
C ALA A 82 -12.09 -13.41 -20.82
N VAL A 83 -11.59 -12.84 -19.71
CA VAL A 83 -11.49 -13.51 -18.40
C VAL A 83 -12.77 -13.30 -17.57
N GLY A 84 -13.75 -12.53 -18.10
CA GLY A 84 -15.03 -12.26 -17.43
C GLY A 84 -14.91 -11.25 -16.31
N VAL A 85 -14.03 -10.28 -16.43
CA VAL A 85 -13.86 -9.18 -15.45
C VAL A 85 -14.76 -8.03 -15.85
N ASP A 86 -15.85 -7.84 -15.12
CA ASP A 86 -16.89 -6.81 -15.41
C ASP A 86 -16.92 -5.69 -14.36
N GLY A 87 -15.95 -5.59 -13.48
CA GLY A 87 -15.93 -4.63 -12.36
C GLY A 87 -14.54 -4.35 -11.82
N GLY A 88 -14.47 -3.93 -10.57
CA GLY A 88 -13.21 -3.62 -9.90
C GLY A 88 -12.20 -4.77 -9.95
N CYS A 89 -11.06 -4.51 -10.55
CA CYS A 89 -10.01 -5.50 -10.80
C CYS A 89 -8.67 -5.05 -10.24
N LEU A 90 -8.00 -5.96 -9.53
CA LEU A 90 -6.62 -5.83 -9.13
C LEU A 90 -5.72 -6.56 -10.14
N ALA A 91 -5.04 -5.82 -10.99
CA ALA A 91 -4.08 -6.36 -11.95
C ALA A 91 -2.68 -6.36 -11.33
N VAL A 92 -2.08 -7.54 -11.25
CA VAL A 92 -0.73 -7.73 -10.71
C VAL A 92 0.22 -7.97 -11.88
N VAL A 93 1.14 -7.03 -12.09
CA VAL A 93 2.01 -6.97 -13.26
C VAL A 93 3.44 -6.77 -12.79
N THR A 94 4.43 -7.41 -13.41
CA THR A 94 5.84 -7.17 -13.08
C THR A 94 6.27 -5.77 -13.54
N ARG A 95 7.31 -5.22 -12.93
CA ARG A 95 7.82 -3.89 -13.30
C ARG A 95 8.44 -3.84 -14.68
N ASP A 96 8.88 -4.99 -15.17
CA ASP A 96 9.50 -5.13 -16.50
C ASP A 96 8.45 -5.14 -17.63
N GLU A 97 7.17 -5.39 -17.32
CA GLU A 97 6.06 -5.38 -18.27
C GLU A 97 5.47 -3.96 -18.44
N GLU A 98 6.28 -3.00 -18.88
CA GLU A 98 5.89 -1.61 -19.02
C GLU A 98 4.69 -1.40 -19.94
N ALA A 99 4.61 -2.13 -21.06
CA ALA A 99 3.51 -2.04 -22.01
C ALA A 99 2.16 -2.47 -21.38
N SER A 100 2.15 -3.53 -20.58
CA SER A 100 0.97 -3.96 -19.80
C SER A 100 0.57 -2.93 -18.76
N TRP A 101 1.54 -2.36 -18.06
CA TRP A 101 1.30 -1.31 -17.07
C TRP A 101 0.67 -0.06 -17.69
N LEU A 102 1.24 0.44 -18.79
CA LEU A 102 0.73 1.61 -19.51
C LEU A 102 -0.66 1.37 -20.12
N SER A 103 -0.96 0.14 -20.52
CA SER A 103 -2.25 -0.25 -21.09
C SER A 103 -3.37 -0.25 -20.06
N LEU A 104 -3.07 -0.60 -18.81
CA LEU A 104 -4.04 -0.77 -17.72
C LEU A 104 -4.25 0.52 -16.90
N ARG A 105 -3.20 1.32 -16.69
CA ARG A 105 -3.21 2.43 -15.72
C ARG A 105 -4.29 3.49 -15.95
N ASN A 106 -4.78 3.64 -17.19
CA ASN A 106 -5.81 4.63 -17.52
C ASN A 106 -7.24 4.12 -17.29
N LEU A 107 -7.41 2.85 -16.92
CA LEU A 107 -8.73 2.27 -16.64
C LEU A 107 -9.10 2.54 -15.18
N PRO A 108 -10.21 3.30 -14.92
CA PRO A 108 -10.57 3.71 -13.56
C PRO A 108 -10.98 2.52 -12.66
N GLU A 109 -11.45 1.43 -13.25
CA GLU A 109 -11.89 0.22 -12.54
C GLU A 109 -10.75 -0.75 -12.28
N VAL A 110 -9.54 -0.48 -12.80
CA VAL A 110 -8.38 -1.36 -12.69
C VAL A 110 -7.32 -0.73 -11.81
N MET A 111 -7.01 -1.38 -10.71
CA MET A 111 -5.87 -1.05 -9.86
C MET A 111 -4.67 -1.89 -10.27
N VAL A 112 -3.58 -1.26 -10.67
CA VAL A 112 -2.34 -1.95 -11.09
C VAL A 112 -1.32 -1.92 -9.96
N VAL A 113 -0.78 -3.08 -9.60
CA VAL A 113 0.24 -3.21 -8.55
C VAL A 113 1.34 -4.18 -8.97
N ALA A 114 2.53 -3.99 -8.41
CA ALA A 114 3.62 -4.96 -8.56
C ALA A 114 3.49 -6.11 -7.53
N PRO A 115 4.03 -7.31 -7.79
CA PRO A 115 3.91 -8.45 -6.89
C PRO A 115 4.44 -8.19 -5.47
N ASP A 116 5.46 -7.35 -5.33
CA ASP A 116 6.05 -6.96 -4.05
C ASP A 116 5.23 -5.91 -3.27
N GLN A 117 4.36 -5.20 -3.95
CA GLN A 117 3.47 -4.17 -3.36
C GLN A 117 2.10 -4.73 -2.99
N LEU A 118 1.79 -5.96 -3.42
CA LEU A 118 0.50 -6.60 -3.15
C LEU A 118 0.22 -6.68 -1.65
N ASN A 119 -0.94 -6.20 -1.24
CA ASN A 119 -1.37 -6.20 0.16
C ASN A 119 -2.80 -6.73 0.32
N THR A 120 -3.16 -7.08 1.55
CA THR A 120 -4.47 -7.67 1.87
C THR A 120 -5.63 -6.73 1.57
N TYR A 121 -5.45 -5.43 1.80
CA TYR A 121 -6.50 -4.44 1.58
C TYR A 121 -6.91 -4.36 0.12
N ASP A 122 -5.92 -4.27 -0.79
CA ASP A 122 -6.18 -4.18 -2.23
C ASP A 122 -6.89 -5.44 -2.76
N VAL A 123 -6.51 -6.62 -2.26
CA VAL A 123 -7.19 -7.89 -2.61
C VAL A 123 -8.65 -7.91 -2.14
N LEU A 124 -8.94 -7.32 -0.98
CA LEU A 124 -10.30 -7.32 -0.43
C LEU A 124 -11.21 -6.25 -1.05
N VAL A 125 -10.64 -5.10 -1.42
CA VAL A 125 -11.39 -4.00 -2.05
C VAL A 125 -11.82 -4.35 -3.48
N ASN A 126 -10.96 -5.08 -4.21
CA ASN A 126 -11.24 -5.49 -5.58
C ASN A 126 -11.99 -6.82 -5.63
N ASP A 127 -12.90 -6.95 -6.59
CA ASP A 127 -13.69 -8.18 -6.76
C ASP A 127 -12.88 -9.30 -7.36
N ARG A 128 -12.00 -9.01 -8.29
CA ARG A 128 -11.18 -9.97 -9.01
C ARG A 128 -9.71 -9.60 -8.97
N VAL A 129 -8.86 -10.63 -8.97
CA VAL A 129 -7.40 -10.47 -9.02
C VAL A 129 -6.89 -11.15 -10.27
N VAL A 130 -6.19 -10.43 -11.13
CA VAL A 130 -5.63 -10.94 -12.37
C VAL A 130 -4.12 -10.77 -12.35
N PHE A 131 -3.40 -11.87 -12.43
CA PHE A 131 -1.94 -11.88 -12.51
C PHE A 131 -1.49 -12.04 -13.96
N THR A 132 -0.39 -11.41 -14.35
CA THR A 132 0.40 -11.92 -15.47
C THR A 132 1.14 -13.16 -15.02
N GLN A 133 1.46 -14.07 -15.97
CA GLN A 133 2.19 -15.30 -15.65
C GLN A 133 3.51 -14.98 -14.93
N ALA A 134 4.27 -14.00 -15.43
CA ALA A 134 5.52 -13.55 -14.83
C ALA A 134 5.32 -13.03 -13.39
N ALA A 135 4.29 -12.23 -13.17
CA ALA A 135 3.98 -11.70 -11.84
C ALA A 135 3.56 -12.80 -10.86
N PHE A 136 2.82 -13.79 -11.34
CA PHE A 136 2.41 -14.94 -10.53
C PHE A 136 3.63 -15.78 -10.11
N ASP A 137 4.54 -16.06 -11.02
CA ASP A 137 5.76 -16.83 -10.74
C ASP A 137 6.66 -16.11 -9.72
N VAL A 138 6.81 -14.78 -9.85
CA VAL A 138 7.52 -13.95 -8.86
C VAL A 138 6.83 -13.99 -7.50
N PHE A 139 5.51 -13.90 -7.45
CA PHE A 139 4.75 -13.93 -6.20
C PHE A 139 4.87 -15.30 -5.49
N VAL A 140 4.78 -16.40 -6.23
CA VAL A 140 4.88 -17.78 -5.70
C VAL A 140 6.29 -18.08 -5.21
N SER A 141 7.32 -17.67 -5.96
CA SER A 141 8.72 -17.87 -5.54
C SER A 141 9.06 -17.08 -4.26
N GLY A 142 8.29 -16.03 -3.98
CA GLY A 142 8.47 -15.20 -2.78
C GLY A 142 9.68 -14.25 -2.87
N PRO A 143 9.86 -13.38 -1.87
CA PRO A 143 10.98 -12.46 -1.85
C PRO A 143 12.31 -13.22 -1.78
N ALA A 144 13.30 -12.76 -2.53
CA ALA A 144 14.65 -13.31 -2.49
C ALA A 144 15.14 -13.40 -1.03
N SER A 145 15.44 -14.61 -0.57
CA SER A 145 15.91 -14.87 0.79
C SER A 145 17.43 -15.03 0.79
N GLY A 146 18.12 -14.38 1.74
CA GLY A 146 19.55 -14.50 1.93
C GLY A 146 20.34 -13.19 1.79
N LYS A 147 21.67 -13.30 1.70
CA LYS A 147 22.57 -12.14 1.61
C LYS A 147 22.39 -11.31 0.32
N GLY A 148 21.84 -11.89 -0.74
CA GLY A 148 21.56 -11.23 -2.02
C GLY A 148 20.36 -10.27 -1.97
N ALA A 149 19.42 -10.44 -1.03
CA ALA A 149 18.22 -9.60 -0.92
C ALA A 149 18.52 -8.13 -0.56
N LYS A 150 19.71 -7.82 -0.04
CA LYS A 150 20.16 -6.45 0.25
C LYS A 150 20.79 -5.74 -0.94
N ALA A 151 21.29 -6.48 -1.93
CA ALA A 151 21.99 -5.90 -3.09
C ALA A 151 20.99 -5.28 -4.11
N VAL A 152 19.79 -5.85 -4.23
CA VAL A 152 18.78 -5.36 -5.19
C VAL A 152 18.16 -4.03 -4.75
N ALA A 153 18.09 -3.77 -3.43
CA ALA A 153 17.53 -2.51 -2.90
C ALA A 153 18.48 -1.31 -3.02
N SER A 154 19.82 -1.55 -3.17
CA SER A 154 20.81 -0.47 -3.26
C SER A 154 21.08 0.01 -4.69
N GLU A 155 20.73 -0.76 -5.70
CA GLU A 155 20.93 -0.36 -7.11
C GLU A 155 19.82 0.58 -7.62
N SER A 156 18.64 0.57 -6.99
CA SER A 156 17.53 1.46 -7.34
C SER A 156 17.68 2.90 -6.80
N GLU A 157 18.60 3.16 -5.88
CA GLU A 157 18.84 4.49 -5.31
C GLU A 157 19.95 5.30 -6.01
N VAL A 158 20.67 4.71 -6.97
CA VAL A 158 21.81 5.37 -7.66
C VAL A 158 21.41 5.99 -9.02
N GLY A 159 20.14 5.88 -9.40
CA GLY A 159 19.61 6.37 -10.67
C GLY A 159 18.65 7.57 -10.58
N ALA A 160 18.75 8.42 -9.56
CA ALA A 160 17.95 9.65 -9.43
C ALA A 160 18.85 10.88 -9.29
#